data_36f6fc1c42a60c37aefe67e2f71ec80c
#
_entry.id   36f6fc1c42a60c37aefe67e2f71ec80c
#
_cell.length_a   1.000
_cell.length_b   1.000
_cell.length_c   1.000
_cell.angle_alpha   90.00
_cell.angle_beta   90.00
_cell.angle_gamma   90.00
#
_symmetry.space_group_name_H-M   'P 1'
#
loop_
_entity.id
_entity.type
_entity.pdbx_description
1 polymer ?
#
loop_
_entity_poly.entity_id
_entity_poly.type
_entity_poly.pdbx_seq_one_letter_code
_entity_poly.pdbx_strand_id
1 'polypeptide(L)'
;MTFEIIFVLLALLGMVVALALDKMRPGMVLFSVVVLFLCAGILTPKEMLEGFSNKGMITVAMLFLVSEGIRQSGALGQVIKKLLPQGKTTVFKAQLRMLPTISFISAFLNNTPVVVIFAPIIKRWAESVKLPATKFLIPLSYVTILGGICTLIGTSTNLVVHGMILEAGYEGFTMFELGKVGIFIAIAGIIYLLLFSSKLLPDVRTDAVKQDDEPEEDVGCLLYTSPSPRDGLLSR
;
A
#
# COMPACT_ATOMS: atom_id res chain seq x y z
N MET A 1 -20.04 6.04 -31.24
CA MET A 1 -19.07 6.89 -30.49
C MET A 1 -19.70 7.62 -29.29
N THR A 2 -20.68 8.52 -29.47
CA THR A 2 -21.21 9.31 -28.32
C THR A 2 -21.95 8.44 -27.30
N PHE A 3 -22.71 7.45 -27.73
CA PHE A 3 -23.45 6.55 -26.84
C PHE A 3 -22.49 5.66 -26.03
N GLU A 4 -21.48 5.09 -26.65
CA GLU A 4 -20.46 4.24 -26.03
C GLU A 4 -19.65 5.02 -24.96
N ILE A 5 -19.28 6.27 -25.28
CA ILE A 5 -18.57 7.14 -24.33
C ILE A 5 -19.43 7.43 -23.10
N ILE A 6 -20.72 7.76 -23.30
CA ILE A 6 -21.64 8.03 -22.20
C ILE A 6 -21.83 6.78 -21.35
N PHE A 7 -21.99 5.61 -21.99
CA PHE A 7 -22.14 4.34 -21.29
C PHE A 7 -20.92 4.01 -20.44
N VAL A 8 -19.70 4.16 -20.99
CA VAL A 8 -18.45 3.95 -20.25
C VAL A 8 -18.34 4.89 -19.07
N LEU A 9 -18.64 6.20 -19.27
CA LEU A 9 -18.59 7.18 -18.18
C LEU A 9 -19.60 6.87 -17.07
N LEU A 10 -20.82 6.46 -17.41
CA LEU A 10 -21.84 6.06 -16.45
C LEU A 10 -21.43 4.79 -15.68
N ALA A 11 -20.86 3.80 -16.38
CA ALA A 11 -20.37 2.57 -15.75
C ALA A 11 -19.19 2.85 -14.78
N LEU A 12 -18.25 3.73 -15.18
CA LEU A 12 -17.15 4.16 -14.31
C LEU A 12 -17.65 4.94 -13.10
N LEU A 13 -18.62 5.84 -13.28
CA LEU A 13 -19.23 6.55 -12.16
C LEU A 13 -19.95 5.58 -11.22
N GLY A 14 -20.71 4.63 -11.76
CA GLY A 14 -21.36 3.57 -10.98
C GLY A 14 -20.36 2.73 -10.21
N MET A 15 -19.22 2.39 -10.82
CA MET A 15 -18.12 1.69 -10.18
C MET A 15 -17.58 2.47 -8.97
N VAL A 16 -17.29 3.75 -9.14
CA VAL A 16 -16.79 4.61 -8.04
C VAL A 16 -17.80 4.69 -6.91
N VAL A 17 -19.09 4.87 -7.24
CA VAL A 17 -20.16 4.89 -6.23
C VAL A 17 -20.29 3.55 -5.52
N ALA A 18 -20.22 2.43 -6.24
CA ALA A 18 -20.28 1.09 -5.65
C ALA A 18 -19.10 0.82 -4.70
N LEU A 19 -17.89 1.25 -5.07
CA LEU A 19 -16.71 1.18 -4.21
C LEU A 19 -16.82 2.08 -2.98
N ALA A 20 -17.37 3.28 -3.13
CA ALA A 20 -17.57 4.22 -2.01
C ALA A 20 -18.62 3.74 -1.01
N LEU A 21 -19.62 2.97 -1.43
CA LEU A 21 -20.63 2.39 -0.57
C LEU A 21 -20.12 1.20 0.27
N ASP A 22 -18.98 0.64 -0.07
CA ASP A 22 -18.27 -0.47 0.62
C ASP A 22 -19.15 -1.68 0.97
N LYS A 23 -20.22 -1.93 0.17
CA LYS A 23 -21.14 -3.06 0.37
C LYS A 23 -20.66 -4.35 -0.29
N MET A 24 -19.76 -4.26 -1.25
CA MET A 24 -19.26 -5.39 -2.04
C MET A 24 -17.74 -5.37 -2.08
N ARG A 25 -17.15 -6.56 -2.17
CA ARG A 25 -15.69 -6.67 -2.31
C ARG A 25 -15.22 -5.96 -3.59
N PRO A 26 -14.17 -5.11 -3.52
CA PRO A 26 -13.71 -4.32 -4.66
C PRO A 26 -13.46 -5.14 -5.93
N GLY A 27 -12.88 -6.35 -5.77
CA GLY A 27 -12.65 -7.26 -6.90
C GLY A 27 -13.93 -7.70 -7.62
N MET A 28 -15.03 -7.89 -6.89
CA MET A 28 -16.33 -8.23 -7.51
C MET A 28 -16.92 -7.04 -8.27
N VAL A 29 -16.79 -5.84 -7.73
CA VAL A 29 -17.25 -4.62 -8.40
C VAL A 29 -16.50 -4.41 -9.72
N LEU A 30 -15.16 -4.49 -9.67
CA LEU A 30 -14.31 -4.36 -10.86
C LEU A 30 -14.64 -5.45 -11.90
N PHE A 31 -14.75 -6.71 -11.48
CA PHE A 31 -15.07 -7.81 -12.36
C PHE A 31 -16.45 -7.64 -13.02
N SER A 32 -17.46 -7.17 -12.26
CA SER A 32 -18.80 -6.90 -12.80
C SER A 32 -18.79 -5.84 -13.87
N VAL A 33 -17.98 -4.78 -13.72
CA VAL A 33 -17.83 -3.72 -14.73
C VAL A 33 -17.17 -4.28 -16.01
N VAL A 34 -16.15 -5.12 -15.88
CA VAL A 34 -15.52 -5.77 -17.03
C VAL A 34 -16.51 -6.66 -17.77
N VAL A 35 -17.30 -7.47 -17.05
CA VAL A 35 -18.35 -8.31 -17.63
C VAL A 35 -19.41 -7.44 -18.33
N LEU A 36 -19.79 -6.33 -17.73
CA LEU A 36 -20.73 -5.37 -18.34
C LEU A 36 -20.20 -4.84 -19.69
N PHE A 37 -18.92 -4.49 -19.77
CA PHE A 37 -18.30 -4.00 -21.02
C PHE A 37 -18.20 -5.12 -22.07
N LEU A 38 -17.93 -6.36 -21.67
CA LEU A 38 -17.96 -7.54 -22.58
C LEU A 38 -19.38 -7.75 -23.14
N CYS A 39 -20.41 -7.73 -22.28
CA CYS A 39 -21.79 -7.90 -22.70
C CYS A 39 -22.30 -6.75 -23.58
N ALA A 40 -21.82 -5.54 -23.35
CA ALA A 40 -22.13 -4.37 -24.19
C ALA A 40 -21.36 -4.34 -25.52
N GLY A 41 -20.42 -5.29 -25.75
CA GLY A 41 -19.62 -5.35 -26.96
C GLY A 41 -18.57 -4.24 -27.09
N ILE A 42 -18.29 -3.54 -26.00
CA ILE A 42 -17.28 -2.47 -25.93
C ILE A 42 -15.88 -3.06 -25.83
N LEU A 43 -15.75 -4.17 -25.08
CA LEU A 43 -14.53 -4.95 -24.92
C LEU A 43 -14.68 -6.30 -25.62
N THR A 44 -13.65 -6.69 -26.33
CA THR A 44 -13.55 -8.07 -26.84
C THR A 44 -12.92 -9.00 -25.79
N PRO A 45 -13.19 -10.31 -25.80
CA PRO A 45 -12.51 -11.26 -24.90
C PRO A 45 -10.99 -11.23 -25.00
N LYS A 46 -10.47 -10.90 -26.19
CA LYS A 46 -9.03 -10.79 -26.43
C LYS A 46 -8.44 -9.60 -25.70
N GLU A 47 -9.05 -8.42 -25.83
CA GLU A 47 -8.61 -7.19 -25.12
C GLU A 47 -8.69 -7.34 -23.61
N MET A 48 -9.73 -8.02 -23.09
CA MET A 48 -9.81 -8.34 -21.68
C MET A 48 -8.63 -9.18 -21.22
N LEU A 49 -8.26 -10.21 -21.98
CA LEU A 49 -7.13 -11.09 -21.63
C LEU A 49 -5.77 -10.41 -21.79
N GLU A 50 -5.63 -9.49 -22.75
CA GLU A 50 -4.41 -8.69 -22.95
C GLU A 50 -4.07 -7.89 -21.70
N GLY A 51 -5.06 -7.39 -20.96
CA GLY A 51 -4.84 -6.72 -19.68
C GLY A 51 -4.13 -7.58 -18.63
N PHE A 52 -4.38 -8.89 -18.62
CA PHE A 52 -3.66 -9.84 -17.74
C PHE A 52 -2.24 -10.14 -18.21
N SER A 53 -1.95 -9.96 -19.49
CA SER A 53 -0.64 -10.21 -20.11
C SER A 53 0.25 -8.95 -20.11
N ASN A 54 -0.24 -7.83 -19.58
CA ASN A 54 0.52 -6.59 -19.49
C ASN A 54 1.77 -6.80 -18.63
N LYS A 55 2.94 -6.41 -19.17
CA LYS A 55 4.24 -6.57 -18.50
C LYS A 55 4.28 -5.90 -17.13
N GLY A 56 3.64 -4.73 -17.00
CA GLY A 56 3.54 -4.03 -15.72
C GLY A 56 2.76 -4.82 -14.67
N MET A 57 1.62 -5.42 -15.06
CA MET A 57 0.79 -6.24 -14.17
C MET A 57 1.52 -7.50 -13.70
N ILE A 58 2.20 -8.19 -14.62
CA ILE A 58 3.01 -9.37 -14.28
C ILE A 58 4.14 -8.99 -13.32
N THR A 59 4.82 -7.88 -13.58
CA THR A 59 5.88 -7.36 -12.70
C THR A 59 5.34 -7.05 -11.30
N VAL A 60 4.16 -6.42 -11.19
CA VAL A 60 3.50 -6.17 -9.90
C VAL A 60 3.23 -7.49 -9.17
N ALA A 61 2.67 -8.48 -9.85
CA ALA A 61 2.39 -9.79 -9.26
C ALA A 61 3.66 -10.47 -8.71
N MET A 62 4.75 -10.45 -9.49
CA MET A 62 6.04 -11.00 -9.06
C MET A 62 6.65 -10.23 -7.89
N LEU A 63 6.53 -8.90 -7.88
CA LEU A 63 6.99 -8.08 -6.75
C LEU A 63 6.20 -8.36 -5.46
N PHE A 64 4.90 -8.66 -5.55
CA PHE A 64 4.14 -9.09 -4.38
C PHE A 64 4.67 -10.41 -3.81
N LEU A 65 5.00 -11.38 -4.66
CA LEU A 65 5.59 -12.65 -4.22
C LEU A 65 6.95 -12.45 -3.53
N VAL A 66 7.82 -11.62 -4.13
CA VAL A 66 9.12 -11.28 -3.53
C VAL A 66 8.94 -10.56 -2.19
N SER A 67 8.02 -9.59 -2.13
CA SER A 67 7.73 -8.83 -0.91
C SER A 67 7.21 -9.73 0.20
N GLU A 68 6.39 -10.74 -0.12
CA GLU A 68 5.91 -11.73 0.84
C GLU A 68 7.07 -12.60 1.36
N GLY A 69 7.99 -13.02 0.50
CA GLY A 69 9.20 -13.73 0.91
C GLY A 69 10.07 -12.90 1.87
N ILE A 70 10.24 -11.59 1.59
CA ILE A 70 10.97 -10.67 2.47
C ILE A 70 10.23 -10.52 3.82
N ARG A 71 8.91 -10.43 3.81
CA ARG A 71 8.09 -10.36 5.02
C ARG A 71 8.28 -11.60 5.89
N GLN A 72 8.22 -12.78 5.30
CA GLN A 72 8.38 -14.05 6.03
C GLN A 72 9.80 -14.24 6.60
N SER A 73 10.82 -13.70 5.94
CA SER A 73 12.21 -13.75 6.44
C SER A 73 12.42 -13.00 7.77
N GLY A 74 11.53 -12.06 8.10
CA GLY A 74 11.65 -11.20 9.29
C GLY A 74 12.80 -10.18 9.24
N ALA A 75 13.55 -10.11 8.14
CA ALA A 75 14.72 -9.23 8.00
C ALA A 75 14.36 -7.74 8.22
N LEU A 76 13.25 -7.28 7.65
CA LEU A 76 12.78 -5.90 7.83
C LEU A 76 12.45 -5.58 9.29
N GLY A 77 11.88 -6.54 10.01
CA GLY A 77 11.59 -6.39 11.44
C GLY A 77 12.86 -6.19 12.28
N GLN A 78 13.96 -6.85 11.92
CA GLN A 78 15.26 -6.67 12.59
C GLN A 78 15.87 -5.30 12.29
N VAL A 79 15.76 -4.83 11.04
CA VAL A 79 16.24 -3.50 10.63
C VAL A 79 15.54 -2.41 11.44
N ILE A 80 14.22 -2.45 11.50
CA ILE A 80 13.45 -1.41 12.22
C ILE A 80 13.71 -1.45 13.73
N LYS A 81 13.84 -2.63 14.33
CA LYS A 81 14.17 -2.76 15.77
C LYS A 81 15.52 -2.12 16.11
N LYS A 82 16.52 -2.24 15.23
CA LYS A 82 17.83 -1.58 15.40
C LYS A 82 17.76 -0.07 15.22
N LEU A 83 16.84 0.39 14.38
CA LEU A 83 16.67 1.81 14.07
C LEU A 83 15.94 2.57 15.16
N LEU A 84 14.97 1.92 15.82
CA LEU A 84 14.17 2.52 16.87
C LEU A 84 15.03 2.75 18.12
N PRO A 85 15.08 4.01 18.67
CA PRO A 85 15.88 4.30 19.84
C PRO A 85 15.36 3.53 21.06
N GLN A 86 16.30 2.96 21.80
CA GLN A 86 16.00 2.28 23.08
C GLN A 86 16.09 3.30 24.22
N GLY A 87 15.04 3.41 25.04
CA GLY A 87 14.96 4.32 26.18
C GLY A 87 14.23 5.64 25.92
N LYS A 88 14.40 6.61 26.84
CA LYS A 88 13.70 7.90 26.77
C LYS A 88 14.10 8.67 25.51
N THR A 89 13.15 8.91 24.63
CA THR A 89 13.36 9.65 23.38
C THR A 89 12.23 10.65 23.17
N THR A 90 12.45 11.61 22.31
CA THR A 90 11.41 12.56 21.88
C THR A 90 10.81 12.12 20.53
N VAL A 91 9.56 12.50 20.28
CA VAL A 91 8.87 12.20 19.01
C VAL A 91 9.74 12.63 17.82
N PHE A 92 10.29 13.85 17.87
CA PHE A 92 11.11 14.39 16.79
C PHE A 92 12.38 13.56 16.51
N LYS A 93 13.12 13.16 17.56
CA LYS A 93 14.35 12.36 17.38
C LYS A 93 14.05 10.97 16.81
N ALA A 94 12.94 10.36 17.22
CA ALA A 94 12.52 9.07 16.71
C ALA A 94 12.07 9.17 15.25
N GLN A 95 11.27 10.17 14.91
CA GLN A 95 10.84 10.42 13.54
C GLN A 95 12.02 10.73 12.61
N LEU A 96 13.00 11.53 13.05
CA LEU A 96 14.17 11.90 12.25
C LEU A 96 14.98 10.68 11.80
N ARG A 97 15.03 9.61 12.59
CA ARG A 97 15.67 8.35 12.21
C ARG A 97 14.75 7.45 11.39
N MET A 98 13.50 7.35 11.79
CA MET A 98 12.53 6.42 11.24
C MET A 98 12.10 6.82 9.82
N LEU A 99 11.68 8.07 9.60
CA LEU A 99 11.05 8.49 8.35
C LEU A 99 11.99 8.37 7.13
N PRO A 100 13.25 8.87 7.15
CA PRO A 100 14.12 8.71 5.99
C PRO A 100 14.44 7.25 5.67
N THR A 101 14.64 6.42 6.70
CA THR A 101 14.97 5.00 6.50
C THR A 101 13.79 4.24 5.91
N ILE A 102 12.57 4.49 6.39
CA ILE A 102 11.36 3.84 5.85
C ILE A 102 11.12 4.31 4.41
N SER A 103 11.29 5.61 4.12
CA SER A 103 11.20 6.13 2.76
C SER A 103 12.18 5.43 1.82
N PHE A 104 13.42 5.25 2.25
CA PHE A 104 14.43 4.55 1.46
C PHE A 104 14.05 3.08 1.21
N ILE A 105 13.58 2.37 2.23
CA ILE A 105 13.12 0.98 2.08
C ILE A 105 11.92 0.91 1.15
N SER A 106 10.96 1.83 1.27
CA SER A 106 9.76 1.88 0.44
C SER A 106 10.04 2.25 -1.02
N ALA A 107 11.17 2.89 -1.31
CA ALA A 107 11.60 3.11 -2.69
C ALA A 107 11.87 1.80 -3.45
N PHE A 108 12.24 0.72 -2.75
CA PHE A 108 12.56 -0.58 -3.35
C PHE A 108 11.53 -1.67 -3.04
N LEU A 109 10.64 -1.43 -2.10
CA LEU A 109 9.56 -2.35 -1.74
C LEU A 109 8.22 -1.65 -1.90
N ASN A 110 7.22 -2.39 -2.35
CA ASN A 110 5.88 -1.83 -2.47
C ASN A 110 5.37 -1.31 -1.11
N ASN A 111 4.60 -0.22 -1.13
CA ASN A 111 4.12 0.49 0.06
C ASN A 111 3.36 -0.43 1.03
N THR A 112 2.49 -1.30 0.52
CA THR A 112 1.63 -2.15 1.35
C THR A 112 2.40 -3.08 2.27
N PRO A 113 3.36 -3.92 1.79
CA PRO A 113 4.19 -4.74 2.66
C PRO A 113 4.96 -3.93 3.71
N VAL A 114 5.48 -2.76 3.33
CA VAL A 114 6.24 -1.89 4.26
C VAL A 114 5.35 -1.44 5.41
N VAL A 115 4.14 -0.95 5.14
CA VAL A 115 3.21 -0.51 6.18
C VAL A 115 2.77 -1.67 7.06
N VAL A 116 2.37 -2.80 6.46
CA VAL A 116 1.90 -4.00 7.19
C VAL A 116 2.96 -4.54 8.16
N ILE A 117 4.24 -4.51 7.77
CA ILE A 117 5.34 -4.99 8.63
C ILE A 117 5.68 -3.97 9.72
N PHE A 118 5.76 -2.70 9.36
CA PHE A 118 6.29 -1.68 10.27
C PHE A 118 5.25 -1.13 11.23
N ALA A 119 3.97 -1.05 10.86
CA ALA A 119 2.93 -0.49 11.71
C ALA A 119 2.81 -1.20 13.07
N PRO A 120 2.71 -2.54 13.16
CA PRO A 120 2.62 -3.22 14.45
C PRO A 120 3.91 -3.10 15.27
N ILE A 121 5.09 -3.10 14.64
CA ILE A 121 6.37 -2.96 15.34
C ILE A 121 6.50 -1.56 15.93
N ILE A 122 6.17 -0.52 15.15
CA ILE A 122 6.23 0.88 15.58
C ILE A 122 5.19 1.16 16.67
N LYS A 123 3.99 0.59 16.56
CA LYS A 123 2.95 0.70 17.58
C LYS A 123 3.45 0.16 18.92
N ARG A 124 3.88 -1.09 18.97
CA ARG A 124 4.42 -1.73 20.17
C ARG A 124 5.63 -0.98 20.76
N TRP A 125 6.50 -0.46 19.90
CA TRP A 125 7.63 0.35 20.34
C TRP A 125 7.18 1.68 20.95
N ALA A 126 6.26 2.42 20.30
CA ALA A 126 5.76 3.68 20.80
C ALA A 126 5.09 3.52 22.18
N GLU A 127 4.32 2.45 22.37
CA GLU A 127 3.72 2.07 23.65
C GLU A 127 4.79 1.78 24.71
N SER A 128 5.87 1.05 24.36
CA SER A 128 6.96 0.71 25.29
C SER A 128 7.72 1.94 25.81
N VAL A 129 7.84 2.98 24.97
CA VAL A 129 8.49 4.26 25.36
C VAL A 129 7.48 5.32 25.81
N LYS A 130 6.21 4.95 25.98
CA LYS A 130 5.10 5.82 26.43
C LYS A 130 4.87 7.05 25.53
N LEU A 131 5.07 6.90 24.23
CA LEU A 131 4.79 7.91 23.22
C LEU A 131 3.48 7.58 22.49
N PRO A 132 2.71 8.59 22.03
CA PRO A 132 1.47 8.36 21.29
C PRO A 132 1.76 7.72 19.92
N ALA A 133 1.19 6.53 19.67
CA ALA A 133 1.41 5.77 18.44
C ALA A 133 0.93 6.52 17.18
N THR A 134 -0.10 7.34 17.30
CA THR A 134 -0.65 8.17 16.20
C THR A 134 0.40 9.07 15.57
N LYS A 135 1.34 9.61 16.36
CA LYS A 135 2.44 10.46 15.88
C LYS A 135 3.48 9.71 15.05
N PHE A 136 3.40 8.39 14.97
CA PHE A 136 4.31 7.56 14.18
C PHE A 136 3.59 6.83 13.05
N LEU A 137 2.38 6.33 13.27
CA LEU A 137 1.65 5.52 12.30
C LEU A 137 1.15 6.35 11.11
N ILE A 138 0.65 7.56 11.35
CA ILE A 138 0.21 8.44 10.26
C ILE A 138 1.41 8.88 9.41
N PRO A 139 2.51 9.42 9.98
CA PRO A 139 3.71 9.71 9.21
C PRO A 139 4.32 8.49 8.50
N LEU A 140 4.19 7.29 9.07
CA LEU A 140 4.60 6.04 8.41
C LEU A 140 3.91 5.87 7.05
N SER A 141 2.58 6.02 6.99
CA SER A 141 1.82 5.89 5.75
C SER A 141 2.26 6.91 4.70
N TYR A 142 2.42 8.18 5.10
CA TYR A 142 2.86 9.23 4.17
C TYR A 142 4.28 9.00 3.66
N VAL A 143 5.20 8.62 4.55
CA VAL A 143 6.61 8.45 4.15
C VAL A 143 6.82 7.23 3.26
N THR A 144 6.01 6.19 3.39
CA THR A 144 6.06 5.04 2.47
C THR A 144 5.61 5.46 1.08
N ILE A 145 4.56 6.27 0.95
CA ILE A 145 4.12 6.81 -0.35
C ILE A 145 5.22 7.69 -0.95
N LEU A 146 5.80 8.60 -0.15
CA LEU A 146 6.88 9.48 -0.59
C LEU A 146 8.12 8.70 -1.06
N GLY A 147 8.45 7.59 -0.40
CA GLY A 147 9.50 6.68 -0.85
C GLY A 147 9.13 5.97 -2.15
N GLY A 148 7.89 5.47 -2.22
CA GLY A 148 7.39 4.71 -3.37
C GLY A 148 7.40 5.47 -4.69
N ILE A 149 7.26 6.79 -4.68
CA ILE A 149 7.33 7.61 -5.90
C ILE A 149 8.76 7.84 -6.42
N CYS A 150 9.79 7.49 -5.65
CA CYS A 150 11.19 7.73 -6.04
C CYS A 150 11.73 6.73 -7.05
N THR A 151 11.13 5.55 -7.19
CA THR A 151 11.59 4.53 -8.15
C THR A 151 10.42 3.91 -8.89
N LEU A 152 10.72 3.23 -9.98
CA LEU A 152 9.73 2.54 -10.79
C LEU A 152 9.03 1.41 -10.02
N ILE A 153 9.74 0.69 -9.18
CA ILE A 153 9.23 -0.49 -8.44
C ILE A 153 8.63 -0.15 -7.07
N GLY A 154 8.82 1.07 -6.58
CA GLY A 154 8.38 1.47 -5.24
C GLY A 154 6.86 1.51 -5.05
N THR A 155 6.11 1.67 -6.13
CA THR A 155 4.64 1.56 -6.10
C THR A 155 4.09 0.89 -7.35
N SER A 156 3.00 0.13 -7.19
CA SER A 156 2.34 -0.56 -8.30
C SER A 156 1.81 0.39 -9.38
N THR A 157 1.38 1.59 -9.01
CA THR A 157 0.89 2.60 -9.94
C THR A 157 1.94 2.96 -10.99
N ASN A 158 3.20 3.15 -10.58
CA ASN A 158 4.30 3.46 -11.50
C ASN A 158 4.52 2.34 -12.53
N LEU A 159 4.43 1.10 -12.09
CA LEU A 159 4.59 -0.08 -12.96
C LEU A 159 3.43 -0.22 -13.94
N VAL A 160 2.20 0.03 -13.50
CA VAL A 160 1.03 -0.02 -14.39
C VAL A 160 1.15 1.07 -15.47
N VAL A 161 1.45 2.30 -15.08
CA VAL A 161 1.64 3.41 -16.04
C VAL A 161 2.80 3.11 -17.00
N HIS A 162 3.91 2.59 -16.49
CA HIS A 162 5.03 2.15 -17.34
C HIS A 162 4.61 1.08 -18.36
N GLY A 163 3.82 0.08 -17.93
CA GLY A 163 3.28 -0.95 -18.82
C GLY A 163 2.39 -0.36 -19.93
N MET A 164 1.50 0.58 -19.57
CA MET A 164 0.63 1.25 -20.53
C MET A 164 1.41 2.10 -21.55
N ILE A 165 2.48 2.77 -21.12
CA ILE A 165 3.35 3.56 -22.00
C ILE A 165 4.04 2.65 -23.01
N LEU A 166 4.54 1.48 -22.59
CA LEU A 166 5.14 0.49 -23.47
C LEU A 166 4.15 -0.06 -24.51
N GLU A 167 2.91 -0.32 -24.10
CA GLU A 167 1.83 -0.78 -24.99
C GLU A 167 1.45 0.29 -26.03
N ALA A 168 1.52 1.56 -25.64
CA ALA A 168 1.30 2.69 -26.54
C ALA A 168 2.44 2.93 -27.54
N GLY A 169 3.52 2.12 -27.47
CA GLY A 169 4.66 2.19 -28.38
C GLY A 169 5.69 3.26 -28.03
N TYR A 170 5.62 3.83 -26.82
CA TYR A 170 6.62 4.78 -26.33
C TYR A 170 7.70 4.08 -25.50
N GLU A 171 8.85 4.76 -25.34
CA GLU A 171 9.86 4.31 -24.40
C GLU A 171 9.33 4.42 -22.96
N GLY A 172 9.44 3.32 -22.20
CA GLY A 172 9.02 3.30 -20.81
C GLY A 172 10.02 4.02 -19.89
N PHE A 173 9.63 4.21 -18.63
CA PHE A 173 10.51 4.82 -17.64
C PHE A 173 11.69 3.92 -17.27
N THR A 174 12.85 4.51 -17.05
CA THR A 174 13.97 3.83 -16.39
C THR A 174 13.72 3.72 -14.89
N MET A 175 14.45 2.82 -14.20
CA MET A 175 14.30 2.52 -12.79
C MET A 175 14.27 3.76 -11.87
N PHE A 176 15.13 4.74 -12.14
CA PHE A 176 15.33 5.95 -11.32
C PHE A 176 14.86 7.24 -11.99
N GLU A 177 14.22 7.17 -13.12
CA GLU A 177 13.78 8.37 -13.84
C GLU A 177 12.74 9.17 -13.04
N LEU A 178 11.80 8.47 -12.44
CA LEU A 178 10.82 9.06 -11.53
C LEU A 178 11.49 9.72 -10.31
N GLY A 179 12.65 9.22 -9.90
CA GLY A 179 13.45 9.76 -8.81
C GLY A 179 13.93 11.18 -9.03
N LYS A 180 14.11 11.61 -10.29
CA LYS A 180 14.51 12.99 -10.61
C LYS A 180 13.57 14.03 -10.00
N VAL A 181 12.29 13.73 -9.92
CA VAL A 181 11.26 14.58 -9.29
C VAL A 181 10.89 14.04 -7.91
N GLY A 182 10.75 12.73 -7.79
CA GLY A 182 10.29 12.04 -6.58
C GLY A 182 11.17 12.33 -5.36
N ILE A 183 12.50 12.40 -5.52
CA ILE A 183 13.42 12.68 -4.40
C ILE A 183 13.19 14.08 -3.81
N PHE A 184 12.97 15.09 -4.62
CA PHE A 184 12.68 16.45 -4.14
C PHE A 184 11.36 16.49 -3.37
N ILE A 185 10.33 15.81 -3.89
CA ILE A 185 9.03 15.71 -3.23
C ILE A 185 9.17 14.93 -1.91
N ALA A 186 9.93 13.83 -1.90
CA ALA A 186 10.16 13.03 -0.71
C ALA A 186 10.89 13.82 0.38
N ILE A 187 11.94 14.55 0.03
CA ILE A 187 12.69 15.40 0.98
C ILE A 187 11.77 16.48 1.55
N ALA A 188 11.06 17.22 0.70
CA ALA A 188 10.13 18.26 1.13
C ALA A 188 9.02 17.69 2.05
N GLY A 189 8.43 16.53 1.67
CA GLY A 189 7.41 15.86 2.46
C GLY A 189 7.93 15.34 3.81
N ILE A 190 9.14 14.78 3.86
CA ILE A 190 9.77 14.34 5.11
C ILE A 190 10.03 15.54 6.03
N ILE A 191 10.55 16.64 5.50
CA ILE A 191 10.77 17.88 6.27
C ILE A 191 9.43 18.38 6.82
N TYR A 192 8.39 18.43 5.99
CA TYR A 192 7.05 18.82 6.41
C TYR A 192 6.54 17.91 7.56
N LEU A 193 6.65 16.61 7.41
CA LEU A 193 6.22 15.65 8.44
C LEU A 193 7.00 15.85 9.75
N LEU A 194 8.31 16.05 9.70
CA LEU A 194 9.14 16.29 10.88
C LEU A 194 8.76 17.57 11.63
N LEU A 195 8.42 18.64 10.91
CA LEU A 195 8.10 19.93 11.51
C LEU A 195 6.65 19.98 12.05
N PHE A 196 5.71 19.42 11.30
CA PHE A 196 4.29 19.62 11.56
C PHE A 196 3.59 18.42 12.22
N SER A 197 4.04 17.19 12.02
CA SER A 197 3.34 15.99 12.51
C SER A 197 3.19 16.00 14.03
N SER A 198 4.21 16.45 14.75
CA SER A 198 4.16 16.51 16.22
C SER A 198 3.11 17.49 16.76
N LYS A 199 2.77 18.54 15.99
CA LYS A 199 1.81 19.59 16.38
C LYS A 199 0.39 19.30 15.87
N LEU A 200 0.26 18.78 14.63
CA LEU A 200 -1.03 18.56 14.02
C LEU A 200 -1.71 17.25 14.49
N LEU A 201 -0.93 16.23 14.85
CA LEU A 201 -1.49 14.96 15.22
C LEU A 201 -1.87 14.91 16.70
N PRO A 202 -3.09 14.42 17.02
CA PRO A 202 -3.58 14.34 18.39
C PRO A 202 -2.76 13.34 19.22
N ASP A 203 -2.61 13.66 20.52
CA ASP A 203 -1.98 12.77 21.50
C ASP A 203 -2.98 11.70 21.98
N VAL A 204 -3.38 10.78 21.10
CA VAL A 204 -4.20 9.64 21.50
C VAL A 204 -3.27 8.61 22.15
N ARG A 205 -3.25 8.57 23.49
CA ARG A 205 -2.63 7.49 24.25
C ARG A 205 -3.57 6.30 24.23
N THR A 206 -3.08 5.16 23.87
CA THR A 206 -3.84 3.89 23.79
C THR A 206 -4.23 3.35 25.20
N ASP A 207 -4.06 4.12 26.26
CA ASP A 207 -4.41 3.73 27.64
C ASP A 207 -5.94 3.56 27.85
N ALA A 208 -6.77 3.82 26.82
CA ALA A 208 -8.23 3.79 26.93
C ALA A 208 -8.91 2.62 26.19
N VAL A 209 -8.16 1.76 25.51
CA VAL A 209 -8.73 0.50 25.01
C VAL A 209 -8.28 -0.60 25.98
N LYS A 210 -9.05 -0.79 27.08
CA LYS A 210 -9.13 -2.09 27.72
C LYS A 210 -9.38 -3.09 26.61
N GLN A 211 -8.51 -4.08 26.51
CA GLN A 211 -8.80 -5.32 25.81
C GLN A 211 -10.14 -5.86 26.32
N ASP A 212 -11.22 -5.50 25.67
CA ASP A 212 -12.29 -6.44 25.52
C ASP A 212 -11.69 -7.48 24.56
N ASP A 213 -11.62 -8.71 25.05
CA ASP A 213 -11.19 -9.89 24.31
C ASP A 213 -12.16 -10.13 23.13
N GLU A 214 -12.09 -9.30 22.12
CA GLU A 214 -12.57 -9.67 20.79
C GLU A 214 -11.42 -10.38 20.10
N PRO A 215 -11.64 -11.60 19.58
CA PRO A 215 -10.63 -12.31 18.81
C PRO A 215 -10.14 -11.37 17.71
N GLU A 216 -8.82 -11.30 17.54
CA GLU A 216 -8.16 -10.61 16.43
C GLU A 216 -8.91 -10.95 15.15
N GLU A 217 -9.92 -10.13 14.80
CA GLU A 217 -10.42 -10.14 13.43
C GLU A 217 -9.23 -9.68 12.59
N ASP A 218 -8.63 -10.68 11.98
CA ASP A 218 -7.59 -10.59 11.01
C ASP A 218 -7.74 -9.31 10.18
N VAL A 219 -6.72 -8.46 10.23
CA VAL A 219 -6.46 -7.45 9.22
C VAL A 219 -6.08 -8.15 7.88
N GLY A 220 -6.66 -9.33 7.69
CA GLY A 220 -6.65 -10.16 6.51
C GLY A 220 -7.53 -9.63 5.38
N CYS A 221 -7.98 -8.39 5.45
CA CYS A 221 -8.84 -7.80 4.42
C CYS A 221 -8.11 -7.53 3.08
N LEU A 222 -6.82 -7.87 2.95
CA LEU A 222 -6.09 -7.73 1.69
C LEU A 222 -5.30 -8.98 1.26
N LEU A 223 -5.35 -10.06 2.01
CA LEU A 223 -4.77 -11.34 1.61
C LEU A 223 -5.90 -12.36 1.49
N TYR A 224 -6.32 -12.64 0.27
CA TYR A 224 -7.08 -13.82 -0.06
C TYR A 224 -6.26 -15.08 0.28
N THR A 225 -6.28 -15.50 1.54
CA THR A 225 -5.97 -16.87 1.86
C THR A 225 -7.29 -17.65 1.74
N SER A 226 -7.42 -18.40 0.69
CA SER A 226 -8.39 -19.51 0.62
C SER A 226 -8.27 -20.31 1.92
N PRO A 227 -9.39 -20.65 2.59
CA PRO A 227 -9.33 -21.49 3.78
C PRO A 227 -8.61 -22.80 3.43
N SER A 228 -7.58 -23.12 4.21
CA SER A 228 -6.83 -24.34 4.04
C SER A 228 -7.79 -25.53 4.20
N PRO A 229 -7.71 -26.58 3.36
CA PRO A 229 -8.50 -27.81 3.53
C PRO A 229 -8.31 -28.51 4.89
N ARG A 230 -7.38 -28.05 5.71
CA ARG A 230 -7.10 -28.61 7.05
C ARG A 230 -7.98 -28.06 8.17
N ASP A 231 -8.64 -26.92 7.97
CA ASP A 231 -9.45 -26.30 9.03
C ASP A 231 -10.78 -27.04 9.28
N GLY A 232 -11.17 -27.94 8.39
CA GLY A 232 -12.37 -28.79 8.54
C GLY A 232 -12.18 -30.10 9.30
N LEU A 233 -10.95 -30.45 9.70
CA LEU A 233 -10.64 -31.78 10.31
C LEU A 233 -10.42 -31.74 11.83
N LEU A 234 -10.47 -30.59 12.48
CA LEU A 234 -10.25 -30.45 13.93
C LEU A 234 -11.53 -30.16 14.73
N SER A 235 -12.70 -30.23 14.10
CA SER A 235 -14.00 -30.10 14.79
C SER A 235 -14.76 -31.43 14.80
N ARG A 236 -14.15 -32.49 15.35
CA ARG A 236 -14.83 -33.70 15.83
C ARG A 236 -14.12 -34.24 17.06
#